data_f62f4b61849d79cc1298afa0868b5bea
#
_entry.id   f62f4b61849d79cc1298afa0868b5bea
#
_cell.length_a   1.000
_cell.length_b   1.000
_cell.length_c   1.000
_cell.angle_alpha   90.00
_cell.angle_beta   90.00
_cell.angle_gamma   90.00
#
_symmetry.space_group_name_H-M   'P 1'
#
loop_
_entity.id
_entity.type
_entity.pdbx_description
1 polymer ?
#
loop_
_entity_poly.entity_id
_entity_poly.type
_entity_poly.pdbx_seq_one_letter_code
_entity_poly.pdbx_strand_id
1 'polypeptide(L)'
;MICGFGDTHPGYLSTNFFIRMIQNAQANGKKEQENYFTALLKCLNPDLGNDKTEKKNVRVSVNSFFEDKPLTLNPKVQPGKIEDYVSPLFYAPNVSWLVQRNGMHPRNSLMISLNGSEGNHMHANGISMELYGKGYVLGPDAGIGLFLYSGLDYAEYYSQFPSHNTVCVDGISSYPVMKSNHSFDLLSCFPASAEPGKAFT
;
A
#
# COMPACT_ATOMS: atom_id res chain seq x y z
N MET A 1 5.74 -2.77 -1.86
CA MET A 1 4.68 -3.15 -2.80
C MET A 1 3.37 -2.59 -2.31
N ILE A 2 2.50 -2.19 -3.21
CA ILE A 2 1.14 -1.71 -2.94
C ILE A 2 0.20 -2.79 -3.45
N CYS A 3 -0.74 -3.21 -2.60
CA CYS A 3 -1.75 -4.19 -2.97
C CYS A 3 -2.82 -3.53 -3.85
N GLY A 4 -3.33 -4.26 -4.83
CA GLY A 4 -4.22 -3.76 -5.88
C GLY A 4 -5.70 -4.03 -5.62
N PHE A 5 -6.18 -3.95 -4.37
CA PHE A 5 -7.59 -4.22 -4.05
C PHE A 5 -8.51 -3.03 -4.35
N GLY A 6 -9.73 -3.34 -4.79
CA GLY A 6 -10.76 -2.36 -5.10
C GLY A 6 -10.38 -1.45 -6.27
N ASP A 7 -10.86 -0.22 -6.26
CA ASP A 7 -10.58 0.78 -7.31
C ASP A 7 -9.14 1.30 -7.27
N THR A 8 -8.18 0.40 -7.31
CA THR A 8 -6.76 0.75 -7.29
C THR A 8 -6.04 0.25 -8.54
N HIS A 9 -4.96 0.91 -8.88
CA HIS A 9 -3.97 0.39 -9.81
C HIS A 9 -2.75 -0.10 -9.05
N PRO A 10 -2.09 -1.17 -9.50
CA PRO A 10 -0.76 -1.49 -9.04
C PRO A 10 0.13 -0.28 -9.32
N GLY A 11 0.58 0.36 -8.28
CA GLY A 11 1.29 1.63 -8.38
C GLY A 11 2.50 1.68 -7.48
N TYR A 12 3.30 2.72 -7.68
CA TYR A 12 4.40 3.04 -6.81
C TYR A 12 3.92 3.88 -5.63
N LEU A 13 4.53 3.68 -4.46
CA LEU A 13 4.26 4.52 -3.30
C LEU A 13 4.62 5.97 -3.63
N SER A 14 3.64 6.87 -3.54
CA SER A 14 3.89 8.28 -3.75
C SER A 14 4.74 8.84 -2.61
N THR A 15 5.88 9.39 -2.93
CA THR A 15 6.77 10.05 -1.96
C THR A 15 6.31 11.44 -1.58
N ASN A 16 5.38 12.03 -2.33
CA ASN A 16 4.85 13.37 -2.08
C ASN A 16 4.24 13.54 -0.70
N PHE A 17 3.62 12.50 -0.17
CA PHE A 17 3.10 12.51 1.20
C PHE A 17 4.20 12.76 2.22
N PHE A 18 5.30 12.01 2.14
CA PHE A 18 6.43 12.15 3.07
C PHE A 18 7.12 13.50 2.93
N ILE A 19 7.24 14.02 1.72
CA ILE A 19 7.77 15.37 1.45
C ILE A 19 6.96 16.43 2.20
N ARG A 20 5.63 16.36 2.13
CA ARG A 20 4.75 17.27 2.86
C ARG A 20 4.87 17.13 4.37
N MET A 21 5.01 15.91 4.87
CA MET A 21 5.20 15.68 6.29
C MET A 21 6.51 16.29 6.81
N ILE A 22 7.60 16.19 6.01
CA ILE A 22 8.88 16.82 6.32
C ILE A 22 8.75 18.35 6.33
N GLN A 23 8.17 18.93 5.28
CA GLN A 23 7.95 20.38 5.18
C GLN A 23 7.11 20.92 6.33
N ASN A 24 6.05 20.22 6.70
CA ASN A 24 5.22 20.58 7.84
C ASN A 24 6.00 20.50 9.17
N ALA A 25 6.78 19.46 9.36
CA ALA A 25 7.63 19.33 10.55
C ALA A 25 8.68 20.45 10.64
N GLN A 26 9.29 20.81 9.51
CA GLN A 26 10.23 21.94 9.40
C GLN A 26 9.57 23.27 9.76
N ALA A 27 8.40 23.54 9.19
CA ALA A 27 7.65 24.77 9.44
C ALA A 27 7.23 24.93 10.90
N ASN A 28 7.00 23.82 11.60
CA ASN A 28 6.59 23.81 13.01
C ASN A 28 7.73 23.54 14.01
N GLY A 29 8.99 23.49 13.54
CA GLY A 29 10.15 23.23 14.39
C GLY A 29 10.21 21.83 15.02
N LYS A 30 9.45 20.87 14.49
CA LYS A 30 9.34 19.49 15.01
C LYS A 30 10.48 18.61 14.50
N LYS A 31 11.66 18.77 15.09
CA LYS A 31 12.90 18.17 14.60
C LYS A 31 12.90 16.64 14.58
N GLU A 32 12.31 16.00 15.56
CA GLU A 32 12.20 14.53 15.62
C GLU A 32 11.34 13.99 14.49
N GLN A 33 10.20 14.61 14.23
CA GLN A 33 9.33 14.22 13.12
C GLN A 33 10.00 14.46 11.76
N GLU A 34 10.70 15.58 11.59
CA GLU A 34 11.48 15.87 10.39
C GLU A 34 12.51 14.76 10.14
N ASN A 35 13.28 14.39 11.16
CA ASN A 35 14.31 13.36 11.06
C ASN A 35 13.69 11.98 10.74
N TYR A 36 12.58 11.62 11.41
CA TYR A 36 11.86 10.38 11.17
C TYR A 36 11.39 10.24 9.71
N PHE A 37 10.66 11.23 9.20
CA PHE A 37 10.18 11.19 7.82
C PHE A 37 11.31 11.33 6.79
N THR A 38 12.39 12.03 7.11
CA THR A 38 13.60 12.11 6.27
C THR A 38 14.26 10.73 6.15
N ALA A 39 14.43 10.01 7.26
CA ALA A 39 15.01 8.66 7.25
C ALA A 39 14.14 7.67 6.48
N LEU A 40 12.82 7.75 6.65
CA LEU A 40 11.87 6.93 5.91
C LEU A 40 11.89 7.23 4.40
N LEU A 41 11.89 8.50 4.03
CA LEU A 41 11.96 8.91 2.61
C LEU A 41 13.24 8.42 1.94
N LYS A 42 14.39 8.53 2.63
CA LYS A 42 15.67 8.00 2.14
C LYS A 42 15.69 6.47 2.04
N CYS A 43 15.00 5.79 2.97
CA CYS A 43 14.83 4.33 2.91
C CYS A 43 14.04 3.89 1.68
N LEU A 44 12.96 4.61 1.36
CA LEU A 44 12.10 4.32 0.22
C LEU A 44 12.69 4.73 -1.13
N ASN A 45 13.59 5.70 -1.14
CA ASN A 45 14.30 6.23 -2.32
C ASN A 45 15.80 6.33 -2.03
N PRO A 46 16.56 5.22 -2.15
CA PRO A 46 18.00 5.21 -1.88
C PRO A 46 18.79 6.20 -2.74
N ASP A 47 18.31 6.51 -3.93
CA ASP A 47 18.95 7.44 -4.87
C ASP A 47 18.63 8.91 -4.58
N LEU A 48 17.72 9.18 -3.65
CA LEU A 48 17.32 10.52 -3.30
C LEU A 48 18.47 11.25 -2.58
N GLY A 49 19.06 12.24 -3.23
CA GLY A 49 20.18 13.02 -2.72
C GLY A 49 21.53 12.67 -3.34
N ASN A 50 21.63 11.63 -4.14
CA ASN A 50 22.84 11.29 -4.89
C ASN A 50 22.90 11.99 -6.25
N ASP A 51 21.77 12.48 -6.72
CA ASP A 51 21.69 13.15 -8.02
C ASP A 51 22.04 14.64 -7.88
N LYS A 52 23.24 15.00 -8.30
CA LYS A 52 23.72 16.39 -8.37
C LYS A 52 22.93 17.26 -9.36
N THR A 53 22.01 16.68 -10.11
CA THR A 53 21.24 17.33 -11.18
C THR A 53 19.83 17.73 -10.79
N GLU A 54 19.28 17.24 -9.69
CA GLU A 54 17.90 17.56 -9.32
C GLU A 54 17.75 18.85 -8.49
N LYS A 55 18.03 19.99 -9.13
CA LYS A 55 17.18 21.16 -8.95
C LYS A 55 15.86 20.98 -9.74
N LYS A 56 15.32 19.80 -9.81
CA LYS A 56 13.97 19.63 -10.29
C LYS A 56 13.06 20.21 -9.22
N ASN A 57 12.53 21.40 -9.53
CA ASN A 57 11.35 21.92 -8.88
C ASN A 57 10.32 20.80 -8.89
N VAL A 58 10.15 20.10 -7.80
CA VAL A 58 9.03 19.20 -7.61
C VAL A 58 7.82 20.14 -7.64
N ARG A 59 7.23 20.30 -8.82
CA ARG A 59 5.96 21.01 -8.97
C ARG A 59 4.94 20.19 -8.20
N VAL A 60 4.74 20.55 -6.96
CA VAL A 60 3.60 20.12 -6.19
C VAL A 60 2.40 20.85 -6.79
N SER A 61 1.83 20.25 -7.83
CA SER A 61 0.57 20.76 -8.41
C SER A 61 -0.56 20.39 -7.48
N VAL A 62 -0.80 21.20 -6.49
CA VAL A 62 -2.11 21.32 -5.85
C VAL A 62 -2.18 22.77 -5.40
N ASN A 63 -3.24 23.47 -5.75
CA ASN A 63 -3.61 24.81 -5.31
C ASN A 63 -2.81 25.30 -4.10
N SER A 64 -1.65 25.89 -4.34
CA SER A 64 -0.66 26.17 -3.33
C SER A 64 -1.07 27.43 -2.59
N PHE A 65 -1.79 27.24 -1.51
CA PHE A 65 -1.79 28.24 -0.44
C PHE A 65 -0.43 28.25 0.32
N PHE A 66 0.51 27.39 -0.10
CA PHE A 66 1.84 27.27 0.47
C PHE A 66 2.84 27.60 -0.65
N GLU A 67 3.72 28.56 -0.38
CA GLU A 67 4.86 28.81 -1.23
C GLU A 67 5.64 27.50 -1.45
N ASP A 68 5.96 27.18 -2.68
CA ASP A 68 6.79 26.03 -3.05
C ASP A 68 8.21 26.24 -2.51
N LYS A 69 8.39 26.01 -1.22
CA LYS A 69 9.72 25.99 -0.63
C LYS A 69 10.43 24.72 -1.10
N PRO A 70 11.65 24.85 -1.64
CA PRO A 70 12.40 23.67 -2.03
C PRO A 70 12.59 22.76 -0.81
N LEU A 71 12.36 21.47 -1.00
CA LEU A 71 12.61 20.48 0.04
C LEU A 71 14.10 20.43 0.34
N THR A 72 14.48 20.73 1.57
CA THR A 72 15.85 20.59 2.06
C THR A 72 15.88 19.44 3.07
N LEU A 73 16.47 18.32 2.68
CA LEU A 73 16.64 17.19 3.58
C LEU A 73 17.85 17.40 4.47
N ASN A 74 17.73 17.00 5.73
CA ASN A 74 18.87 16.98 6.65
C ASN A 74 19.90 15.94 6.17
N PRO A 75 21.12 16.36 5.75
CA PRO A 75 22.13 15.43 5.21
C PRO A 75 22.68 14.47 6.27
N LYS A 76 22.59 14.83 7.56
CA LYS A 76 23.09 14.01 8.67
C LYS A 76 22.15 12.84 9.01
N VAL A 77 20.90 12.89 8.58
CA VAL A 77 19.94 11.80 8.81
C VAL A 77 20.25 10.64 7.87
N GLN A 78 20.58 9.50 8.44
CA GLN A 78 20.83 8.26 7.67
C GLN A 78 19.50 7.66 7.21
N PRO A 79 19.50 6.87 6.10
CA PRO A 79 18.34 6.07 5.73
C PRO A 79 17.95 5.15 6.88
N GLY A 80 16.65 5.08 7.16
CA GLY A 80 16.10 4.09 8.08
C GLY A 80 16.10 2.69 7.47
N LYS A 81 15.83 1.67 8.28
CA LYS A 81 15.53 0.32 7.81
C LYS A 81 14.02 0.18 7.67
N ILE A 82 13.56 -0.52 6.66
CA ILE A 82 12.11 -0.67 6.43
C ILE A 82 11.40 -1.34 7.60
N GLU A 83 12.11 -2.21 8.32
CA GLU A 83 11.64 -2.89 9.52
C GLU A 83 11.28 -1.94 10.68
N ASP A 84 11.89 -0.74 10.70
CA ASP A 84 11.60 0.27 11.72
C ASP A 84 10.25 0.98 11.49
N TYR A 85 9.67 0.85 10.29
CA TYR A 85 8.47 1.58 9.87
C TYR A 85 7.28 0.69 9.56
N VAL A 86 7.52 -0.57 9.25
CA VAL A 86 6.49 -1.49 8.75
C VAL A 86 6.44 -2.72 9.63
N SER A 87 5.29 -2.93 10.27
CA SER A 87 5.04 -4.17 10.99
C SER A 87 4.95 -5.35 10.01
N PRO A 88 5.56 -6.48 10.33
CA PRO A 88 5.37 -7.72 9.59
C PRO A 88 3.93 -8.24 9.61
N LEU A 89 3.18 -7.90 10.64
CA LEU A 89 1.73 -8.13 10.73
C LEU A 89 1.01 -6.77 10.80
N PHE A 90 0.09 -6.54 9.88
CA PHE A 90 -0.81 -5.40 9.88
C PHE A 90 -2.25 -5.90 9.74
N TYR A 91 -3.12 -5.47 10.64
CA TYR A 91 -4.55 -5.75 10.57
C TYR A 91 -5.35 -4.49 10.84
N ALA A 92 -6.22 -4.13 9.91
CA ALA A 92 -7.13 -3.00 10.01
C ALA A 92 -8.57 -3.50 9.90
N PRO A 93 -9.22 -3.86 11.02
CA PRO A 93 -10.56 -4.45 11.01
C PRO A 93 -11.61 -3.53 10.36
N ASN A 94 -11.50 -2.22 10.59
CA ASN A 94 -12.46 -1.24 10.08
C ASN A 94 -12.48 -1.09 8.55
N VAL A 95 -11.47 -1.62 7.88
CA VAL A 95 -11.38 -1.66 6.42
C VAL A 95 -11.18 -3.08 5.91
N SER A 96 -11.31 -4.05 6.81
CA SER A 96 -11.22 -5.48 6.51
C SER A 96 -9.95 -5.84 5.74
N TRP A 97 -8.79 -5.43 6.25
CA TRP A 97 -7.51 -5.61 5.57
C TRP A 97 -6.46 -6.20 6.51
N LEU A 98 -5.91 -7.33 6.09
CA LEU A 98 -4.81 -8.01 6.74
C LEU A 98 -3.61 -8.06 5.81
N VAL A 99 -2.43 -7.78 6.33
CA VAL A 99 -1.15 -8.03 5.63
C VAL A 99 -0.22 -8.76 6.57
N GLN A 100 0.31 -9.88 6.13
CA GLN A 100 1.30 -10.66 6.89
C GLN A 100 2.53 -10.92 6.03
N ARG A 101 3.72 -10.79 6.63
CA ARG A 101 5.01 -11.01 5.99
C ARG A 101 5.90 -11.85 6.89
N ASN A 102 6.73 -12.71 6.29
CA ASN A 102 7.77 -13.43 7.02
C ASN A 102 9.12 -12.70 7.04
N GLY A 103 9.18 -11.49 6.51
CA GLY A 103 10.38 -10.65 6.48
C GLY A 103 10.23 -9.48 5.51
N MET A 104 11.25 -8.66 5.39
CA MET A 104 11.24 -7.46 4.55
C MET A 104 12.19 -7.55 3.35
N HIS A 105 12.94 -8.63 3.23
CA HIS A 105 13.87 -8.77 2.10
C HIS A 105 13.10 -8.97 0.79
N PRO A 106 13.32 -8.13 -0.25
CA PRO A 106 12.48 -8.10 -1.44
C PRO A 106 12.45 -9.42 -2.24
N ARG A 107 13.53 -10.22 -2.18
CA ARG A 107 13.60 -11.48 -2.92
C ARG A 107 13.43 -12.74 -2.06
N ASN A 108 13.58 -12.62 -0.74
CA ASN A 108 13.59 -13.79 0.17
C ASN A 108 12.39 -13.83 1.10
N SER A 109 11.52 -12.83 1.03
CA SER A 109 10.32 -12.76 1.86
C SER A 109 9.08 -13.16 1.08
N LEU A 110 8.11 -13.65 1.82
CA LEU A 110 6.75 -13.86 1.37
C LEU A 110 5.85 -12.83 2.04
N MET A 111 4.82 -12.40 1.35
CA MET A 111 3.76 -11.58 1.88
C MET A 111 2.42 -12.10 1.36
N ILE A 112 1.47 -12.18 2.27
CA ILE A 112 0.07 -12.38 1.94
C ILE A 112 -0.71 -11.14 2.37
N SER A 113 -1.62 -10.71 1.53
CA SER A 113 -2.57 -9.66 1.84
C SER A 113 -3.97 -10.19 1.62
N LEU A 114 -4.85 -9.96 2.57
CA LEU A 114 -6.27 -10.31 2.50
C LEU A 114 -7.09 -9.04 2.60
N ASN A 115 -8.12 -8.94 1.80
CA ASN A 115 -9.05 -7.83 1.81
C ASN A 115 -10.49 -8.32 1.69
N GLY A 116 -11.35 -7.86 2.60
CA GLY A 116 -12.79 -8.00 2.49
C GLY A 116 -13.40 -6.79 1.77
N SER A 117 -14.68 -6.88 1.42
CA SER A 117 -15.42 -5.78 0.78
C SER A 117 -15.90 -4.80 1.85
N GLU A 118 -15.09 -3.80 2.16
CA GLU A 118 -15.40 -2.81 3.19
C GLU A 118 -15.03 -1.40 2.72
N GLY A 119 -15.91 -0.42 3.00
CA GLY A 119 -15.69 0.98 2.70
C GLY A 119 -16.20 1.42 1.32
N ASN A 120 -15.78 2.61 0.91
CA ASN A 120 -16.08 3.16 -0.41
C ASN A 120 -15.19 2.54 -1.48
N HIS A 121 -15.65 2.50 -2.73
CA HIS A 121 -14.93 1.92 -3.87
C HIS A 121 -14.62 0.42 -3.69
N MET A 122 -15.47 -0.29 -2.95
CA MET A 122 -15.36 -1.73 -2.75
C MET A 122 -15.87 -2.50 -3.97
N HIS A 123 -15.18 -3.57 -4.28
CA HIS A 123 -15.64 -4.58 -5.25
C HIS A 123 -16.43 -5.68 -4.53
N ALA A 124 -17.15 -6.48 -5.30
CA ALA A 124 -17.65 -7.76 -4.83
C ALA A 124 -16.50 -8.78 -4.96
N ASN A 125 -15.60 -8.79 -3.97
CA ASN A 125 -14.35 -9.54 -4.03
C ASN A 125 -14.25 -10.68 -2.99
N GLY A 126 -15.29 -10.90 -2.19
CA GLY A 126 -15.24 -11.89 -1.11
C GLY A 126 -14.14 -11.56 -0.10
N ILE A 127 -13.39 -12.57 0.31
CA ILE A 127 -12.08 -12.39 0.96
C ILE A 127 -11.03 -12.59 -0.13
N SER A 128 -10.64 -11.49 -0.76
CA SER A 128 -9.63 -11.52 -1.83
C SER A 128 -8.23 -11.62 -1.26
N MET A 129 -7.37 -12.35 -1.96
CA MET A 129 -6.00 -12.59 -1.55
C MET A 129 -5.01 -12.11 -2.61
N GLU A 130 -3.96 -11.42 -2.19
CA GLU A 130 -2.74 -11.24 -2.99
C GLU A 130 -1.57 -11.96 -2.34
N LEU A 131 -0.77 -12.63 -3.16
CA LEU A 131 0.44 -13.31 -2.76
C LEU A 131 1.65 -12.69 -3.44
N TYR A 132 2.65 -12.35 -2.65
CA TYR A 132 3.95 -11.87 -3.11
C TYR A 132 5.06 -12.77 -2.60
N GLY A 133 6.01 -13.11 -3.45
CA GLY A 133 7.16 -13.89 -3.04
C GLY A 133 8.28 -13.90 -4.07
N LYS A 134 9.49 -14.12 -3.61
CA LYS A 134 10.69 -14.19 -4.47
C LYS A 134 10.93 -12.94 -5.34
N GLY A 135 10.39 -11.79 -4.96
CA GLY A 135 10.48 -10.56 -5.73
C GLY A 135 9.36 -10.36 -6.77
N TYR A 136 8.36 -11.24 -6.80
CA TYR A 136 7.26 -11.22 -7.77
C TYR A 136 5.90 -11.18 -7.07
N VAL A 137 4.92 -10.59 -7.74
CA VAL A 137 3.51 -10.79 -7.41
C VAL A 137 3.10 -12.14 -8.00
N LEU A 138 2.77 -13.10 -7.14
CA LEU A 138 2.46 -14.48 -7.53
C LEU A 138 0.96 -14.69 -7.75
N GLY A 139 0.13 -13.94 -7.04
CA GLY A 139 -1.31 -13.90 -7.22
C GLY A 139 -1.78 -12.44 -7.14
N PRO A 140 -1.71 -11.69 -8.26
CA PRO A 140 -2.17 -10.31 -8.28
C PRO A 140 -3.69 -10.22 -8.22
N ASP A 141 -4.20 -9.18 -7.56
CA ASP A 141 -5.56 -8.72 -7.76
C ASP A 141 -5.60 -7.78 -8.98
N ALA A 142 -6.64 -7.89 -9.77
CA ALA A 142 -6.75 -7.13 -11.03
C ALA A 142 -7.12 -5.65 -10.81
N GLY A 143 -7.56 -5.28 -9.61
CA GLY A 143 -8.01 -3.93 -9.31
C GLY A 143 -9.14 -3.49 -10.25
N ILE A 144 -9.01 -2.31 -10.84
CA ILE A 144 -10.00 -1.74 -11.77
C ILE A 144 -9.83 -2.20 -13.23
N GLY A 145 -8.83 -3.01 -13.52
CA GLY A 145 -8.46 -3.30 -14.90
C GLY A 145 -7.79 -2.11 -15.60
N LEU A 146 -8.05 -1.97 -16.91
CA LEU A 146 -7.42 -0.90 -17.71
C LEU A 146 -8.13 0.45 -17.61
N PHE A 147 -9.45 0.44 -17.42
CA PHE A 147 -10.28 1.64 -17.47
C PHE A 147 -11.23 1.72 -16.29
N LEU A 148 -11.05 2.72 -15.45
CA LEU A 148 -11.93 2.99 -14.33
C LEU A 148 -13.31 3.43 -14.82
N TYR A 149 -14.36 2.71 -14.42
CA TYR A 149 -15.77 2.99 -14.69
C TYR A 149 -16.16 3.13 -16.18
N SER A 150 -15.26 2.87 -17.10
CA SER A 150 -15.55 2.93 -18.51
C SER A 150 -15.65 1.55 -19.11
N GLY A 151 -16.85 1.19 -19.55
CA GLY A 151 -17.12 -0.05 -20.25
C GLY A 151 -17.73 -1.15 -19.38
N LEU A 152 -18.22 -2.15 -20.07
CA LEU A 152 -18.84 -3.33 -19.48
C LEU A 152 -17.85 -4.16 -18.66
N ASP A 153 -16.58 -4.18 -19.07
CA ASP A 153 -15.54 -4.97 -18.44
C ASP A 153 -15.38 -4.71 -16.94
N TYR A 154 -15.47 -3.42 -16.52
CA TYR A 154 -15.43 -3.08 -15.11
C TYR A 154 -16.64 -3.65 -14.37
N ALA A 155 -17.85 -3.38 -14.85
CA ALA A 155 -19.08 -3.77 -14.19
C ALA A 155 -19.34 -5.28 -14.22
N GLU A 156 -18.97 -5.94 -15.30
CA GLU A 156 -19.25 -7.36 -15.53
C GLU A 156 -18.14 -8.30 -15.07
N TYR A 157 -16.91 -7.78 -14.93
CA TYR A 157 -15.77 -8.61 -14.56
C TYR A 157 -14.92 -8.02 -13.43
N TYR A 158 -14.22 -6.89 -13.64
CA TYR A 158 -13.20 -6.43 -12.69
C TYR A 158 -13.72 -6.08 -11.30
N SER A 159 -14.97 -5.71 -11.17
CA SER A 159 -15.60 -5.44 -9.88
C SER A 159 -16.30 -6.66 -9.25
N GLN A 160 -16.24 -7.82 -9.88
CA GLN A 160 -16.95 -9.03 -9.51
C GLN A 160 -16.02 -10.13 -9.01
N PHE A 161 -16.56 -11.11 -8.22
CA PHE A 161 -15.81 -12.24 -7.67
C PHE A 161 -14.86 -12.93 -8.66
N PRO A 162 -15.27 -13.23 -9.92
CA PRO A 162 -14.43 -13.97 -10.84
C PRO A 162 -13.08 -13.31 -11.19
N SER A 163 -12.95 -12.00 -11.00
CA SER A 163 -11.70 -11.28 -11.26
C SER A 163 -10.72 -11.27 -10.08
N HIS A 164 -11.18 -11.73 -8.93
CA HIS A 164 -10.40 -11.68 -7.68
C HIS A 164 -9.91 -13.07 -7.26
N ASN A 165 -8.84 -13.10 -6.49
CA ASN A 165 -8.31 -14.35 -5.92
C ASN A 165 -9.12 -14.74 -4.68
N THR A 166 -10.33 -15.19 -4.88
CA THR A 166 -11.30 -15.56 -3.85
C THR A 166 -12.05 -16.84 -4.21
N VAL A 167 -12.85 -17.36 -3.28
CA VAL A 167 -13.73 -18.48 -3.56
C VAL A 167 -14.95 -17.98 -4.31
N CYS A 168 -15.10 -18.44 -5.56
CA CYS A 168 -16.22 -18.13 -6.42
C CYS A 168 -17.03 -19.40 -6.68
N VAL A 169 -18.35 -19.34 -6.48
CA VAL A 169 -19.26 -20.46 -6.72
C VAL A 169 -20.00 -20.22 -8.03
N ASP A 170 -19.94 -21.19 -8.93
CA ASP A 170 -20.58 -21.14 -10.27
C ASP A 170 -20.20 -19.91 -11.11
N GLY A 171 -19.05 -19.28 -10.85
CA GLY A 171 -18.59 -18.10 -11.58
C GLY A 171 -19.38 -16.82 -11.28
N ILE A 172 -20.13 -16.79 -10.19
CA ILE A 172 -21.05 -15.70 -9.86
C ILE A 172 -20.58 -15.00 -8.57
N SER A 173 -20.78 -13.68 -8.50
CA SER A 173 -20.61 -12.92 -7.27
C SER A 173 -21.74 -13.21 -6.28
N SER A 174 -21.38 -13.51 -5.04
CA SER A 174 -22.35 -13.81 -3.98
C SER A 174 -23.15 -12.57 -3.52
N TYR A 175 -22.67 -11.38 -3.82
CA TYR A 175 -23.32 -10.10 -3.51
C TYR A 175 -22.99 -9.03 -4.56
N PRO A 176 -23.83 -7.97 -4.67
CA PRO A 176 -23.60 -6.92 -5.63
C PRO A 176 -22.52 -5.94 -5.21
N VAL A 177 -21.83 -5.36 -6.19
CA VAL A 177 -20.80 -4.34 -6.01
C VAL A 177 -21.36 -3.10 -5.31
N MET A 178 -20.58 -2.51 -4.41
CA MET A 178 -20.81 -1.22 -3.74
C MET A 178 -22.17 -1.07 -3.04
N LYS A 179 -22.82 -2.15 -2.67
CA LYS A 179 -24.16 -2.08 -2.05
C LYS A 179 -24.21 -2.45 -0.58
N SER A 180 -23.22 -3.18 -0.11
CA SER A 180 -23.15 -3.58 1.31
C SER A 180 -21.73 -3.93 1.68
N ASN A 181 -21.40 -3.72 2.94
CA ASN A 181 -20.12 -4.12 3.49
C ASN A 181 -20.12 -5.62 3.75
N HIS A 182 -19.05 -6.29 3.35
CA HIS A 182 -18.77 -7.69 3.58
C HIS A 182 -17.36 -7.83 4.14
N SER A 183 -17.21 -7.46 5.40
CA SER A 183 -15.97 -7.61 6.15
C SER A 183 -15.72 -9.06 6.56
N PHE A 184 -14.50 -9.36 6.99
CA PHE A 184 -14.18 -10.62 7.63
C PHE A 184 -13.72 -10.40 9.06
N ASP A 185 -13.89 -11.42 9.91
CA ASP A 185 -13.34 -11.47 11.25
C ASP A 185 -12.08 -12.30 11.27
N LEU A 186 -10.98 -11.72 11.77
CA LEU A 186 -9.74 -12.46 11.99
C LEU A 186 -9.86 -13.28 13.28
N LEU A 187 -10.02 -14.59 13.16
CA LEU A 187 -10.16 -15.49 14.31
C LEU A 187 -8.81 -15.84 14.92
N SER A 188 -7.80 -16.05 14.09
CA SER A 188 -6.43 -16.33 14.53
C SER A 188 -5.42 -15.98 13.44
N CYS A 189 -4.21 -15.68 13.87
CA CYS A 189 -3.08 -15.42 12.98
C CYS A 189 -1.80 -15.95 13.63
N PHE A 190 -1.00 -16.71 12.87
CA PHE A 190 0.27 -17.20 13.35
C PHE A 190 1.41 -16.91 12.34
N PRO A 191 2.57 -16.45 12.83
CA PRO A 191 2.81 -15.98 14.19
C PRO A 191 2.03 -14.70 14.47
N ALA A 192 1.50 -14.58 15.69
CA ALA A 192 0.77 -13.39 16.13
C ALA A 192 1.68 -12.13 16.16
N SER A 193 2.98 -12.34 16.34
CA SER A 193 4.02 -11.35 16.13
C SER A 193 4.94 -11.88 15.03
N ALA A 194 5.23 -11.05 14.06
CA ALA A 194 6.07 -11.46 12.96
C ALA A 194 7.51 -11.65 13.42
N GLU A 195 7.89 -12.89 13.55
CA GLU A 195 9.27 -13.26 13.69
C GLU A 195 9.85 -13.52 12.29
N PRO A 196 10.91 -12.79 11.90
CA PRO A 196 11.53 -13.00 10.60
C PRO A 196 11.91 -14.46 10.36
N GLY A 197 11.56 -14.98 9.20
CA GLY A 197 11.89 -16.33 8.79
C GLY A 197 10.93 -17.44 9.25
N LYS A 198 9.90 -17.13 10.03
CA LYS A 198 8.84 -18.11 10.35
C LYS A 198 7.76 -18.15 9.28
N ALA A 199 7.15 -19.32 9.13
CA ALA A 199 6.07 -19.52 8.17
C ALA A 199 4.80 -18.77 8.56
N PHE A 200 4.00 -18.47 7.56
CA PHE A 200 2.61 -18.02 7.75
C PHE A 200 1.71 -19.18 8.16
N THR A 201 0.67 -18.87 8.87
CA THR A 201 -0.53 -19.71 8.98
C THR A 201 -1.76 -18.86 8.93
#